data_29670a461e5ad4834ac77e5704e990f4
#
_entry.id   29670a461e5ad4834ac77e5704e990f4
#
_cell.length_a   1.000
_cell.length_b   1.000
_cell.length_c   1.000
_cell.angle_alpha   90.00
_cell.angle_beta   90.00
_cell.angle_gamma   90.00
#
_symmetry.space_group_name_H-M   'P 1'
#
loop_
_entity.id
_entity.type
_entity.pdbx_description
1 polymer ?
#
loop_
_entity_poly.entity_id
_entity_poly.type
_entity_poly.pdbx_seq_one_letter_code
_entity_poly.pdbx_strand_id
1 'polypeptide(L)'
;GSEMCIRDSPNSVDNPYVDKSGWGWQIDPTGLRYALVTLYERYEVPLFIVENGFGAIDKLTPDGECHDPYRIDYLRSHIAQMKKAVEEDGVDLMGYTPWGCIDLVSFTTGELKKRYGFLYVDRNDDGSGSGKRYRKDSFFWFQNVIRTNGEAL
;
A
#
# COMPACT_ATOMS: atom_id res chain seq x y z
N GLY A 1 -1.36 -16.18 0.81
CA GLY A 1 -0.33 -15.58 1.64
C GLY A 1 -0.15 -14.11 1.32
N SER A 2 0.30 -13.30 2.26
CA SER A 2 0.61 -11.91 1.98
C SER A 2 1.72 -11.80 0.93
N GLU A 3 1.80 -10.68 0.21
CA GLU A 3 2.92 -10.41 -0.71
C GLU A 3 4.30 -10.60 -0.05
N MET A 4 4.41 -10.38 1.25
CA MET A 4 5.61 -10.66 2.03
C MET A 4 6.00 -12.14 1.97
N CYS A 5 5.05 -13.07 2.08
CA CYS A 5 5.34 -14.50 2.05
C CYS A 5 5.75 -15.00 0.66
N ILE A 6 5.22 -14.38 -0.41
CA ILE A 6 5.57 -14.73 -1.80
C ILE A 6 6.98 -14.26 -2.14
N ARG A 7 7.41 -13.11 -1.62
CA ARG A 7 8.72 -12.54 -1.91
C ARG A 7 9.87 -13.18 -1.16
N ASP A 8 9.61 -13.68 0.03
CA ASP A 8 10.63 -14.41 0.82
C ASP A 8 10.89 -15.83 0.28
N SER A 9 10.19 -16.21 -0.79
CA SER A 9 10.50 -17.45 -1.49
C SER A 9 11.85 -17.33 -2.22
N PRO A 10 12.82 -18.22 -1.94
CA PRO A 10 14.12 -18.20 -2.60
C PRO A 10 14.04 -18.42 -4.13
N ASN A 11 12.87 -18.74 -4.64
CA ASN A 11 12.59 -19.01 -6.06
C ASN A 11 11.73 -17.90 -6.70
N SER A 12 11.51 -16.76 -6.03
CA SER A 12 10.76 -15.65 -6.66
C SER A 12 11.58 -15.01 -7.77
N VAL A 13 10.99 -14.90 -8.96
CA VAL A 13 11.60 -14.22 -10.10
C VAL A 13 10.93 -12.85 -10.25
N ASP A 14 11.76 -11.83 -10.37
CA ASP A 14 11.28 -10.47 -10.60
C ASP A 14 10.63 -10.35 -11.98
N ASN A 15 9.45 -9.69 -12.02
CA ASN A 15 8.84 -9.33 -13.29
C ASN A 15 9.60 -8.10 -13.89
N PRO A 16 10.23 -8.25 -15.07
CA PRO A 16 11.01 -7.16 -15.66
C PRO A 16 10.15 -6.03 -16.25
N TYR A 17 8.83 -6.21 -16.32
CA TYR A 17 7.89 -5.29 -16.96
C TYR A 17 7.14 -4.38 -15.98
N VAL A 18 7.41 -4.49 -14.67
CA VAL A 18 6.79 -3.67 -13.64
C VAL A 18 7.84 -2.88 -12.86
N ASP A 19 7.46 -1.69 -12.45
CA ASP A 19 8.29 -0.83 -11.62
C ASP A 19 8.48 -1.42 -10.23
N LYS A 20 9.51 -0.94 -9.51
CA LYS A 20 9.82 -1.38 -8.16
C LYS A 20 9.93 -0.20 -7.21
N SER A 21 9.55 -0.42 -5.96
CA SER A 21 9.82 0.50 -4.86
C SER A 21 11.32 0.59 -4.56
N GLY A 22 11.73 1.56 -3.74
CA GLY A 22 13.12 1.71 -3.28
C GLY A 22 13.68 0.50 -2.52
N TRP A 23 12.81 -0.41 -2.07
CA TRP A 23 13.18 -1.71 -1.47
C TRP A 23 13.01 -2.88 -2.44
N GLY A 24 12.91 -2.60 -3.74
CA GLY A 24 12.81 -3.62 -4.78
C GLY A 24 11.43 -4.31 -4.86
N TRP A 25 10.39 -3.86 -4.17
CA TRP A 25 9.06 -4.45 -4.27
C TRP A 25 8.36 -4.02 -5.55
N GLN A 26 7.78 -4.98 -6.23
CA GLN A 26 7.09 -4.75 -7.49
C GLN A 26 5.80 -3.94 -7.27
N ILE A 27 5.55 -2.99 -8.17
CA ILE A 27 4.33 -2.19 -8.21
C ILE A 27 3.48 -2.79 -9.33
N ASP A 28 2.63 -3.76 -9.00
CA ASP A 28 1.84 -4.51 -9.97
C ASP A 28 0.33 -4.47 -9.65
N PRO A 29 -0.35 -3.37 -9.99
CA PRO A 29 -1.80 -3.27 -9.80
C PRO A 29 -2.58 -4.32 -10.59
N THR A 30 -2.12 -4.66 -11.80
CA THR A 30 -2.75 -5.68 -12.65
C THR A 30 -2.61 -7.07 -12.04
N GLY A 31 -1.46 -7.36 -11.44
CA GLY A 31 -1.24 -8.60 -10.70
C GLY A 31 -2.19 -8.74 -9.51
N LEU A 32 -2.54 -7.63 -8.82
CA LEU A 32 -3.56 -7.67 -7.77
C LEU A 32 -4.92 -8.06 -8.32
N ARG A 33 -5.39 -7.46 -9.45
CA ARG A 33 -6.66 -7.85 -10.10
C ARG A 33 -6.64 -9.32 -10.51
N TYR A 34 -5.56 -9.77 -11.13
CA TYR A 34 -5.38 -11.16 -11.53
C TYR A 34 -5.48 -12.12 -10.35
N ALA A 35 -4.83 -11.79 -9.22
CA ALA A 35 -4.89 -12.61 -8.01
C ALA A 35 -6.31 -12.69 -7.44
N LEU A 36 -7.04 -11.56 -7.39
CA LEU A 36 -8.42 -11.52 -6.92
C LEU A 36 -9.33 -12.38 -7.79
N VAL A 37 -9.26 -12.23 -9.11
CA VAL A 37 -10.06 -13.03 -10.05
C VAL A 37 -9.75 -14.51 -9.90
N THR A 38 -8.47 -14.88 -9.93
CA THR A 38 -8.03 -16.28 -9.82
C THR A 38 -8.48 -16.95 -8.51
N LEU A 39 -8.40 -16.23 -7.39
CA LEU A 39 -8.85 -16.73 -6.10
C LEU A 39 -10.36 -16.87 -6.04
N TYR A 40 -11.08 -15.87 -6.56
CA TYR A 40 -12.54 -15.89 -6.56
C TYR A 40 -13.10 -16.99 -7.46
N GLU A 41 -12.60 -17.16 -8.69
CA GLU A 41 -12.98 -18.24 -9.59
C GLU A 41 -12.70 -19.64 -9.01
N ARG A 42 -11.65 -19.76 -8.20
CA ARG A 42 -11.26 -21.05 -7.62
C ARG A 42 -12.09 -21.44 -6.41
N TYR A 43 -12.44 -20.48 -5.55
CA TYR A 43 -13.02 -20.76 -4.23
C TYR A 43 -14.48 -20.32 -4.10
N GLU A 44 -14.95 -19.41 -4.95
CA GLU A 44 -16.30 -18.87 -4.96
C GLU A 44 -16.79 -18.37 -3.57
N VAL A 45 -15.87 -17.73 -2.83
CA VAL A 45 -16.13 -17.15 -1.51
C VAL A 45 -15.74 -15.68 -1.48
N PRO A 46 -16.41 -14.86 -0.65
CA PRO A 46 -16.06 -13.46 -0.51
C PRO A 46 -14.57 -13.29 -0.12
N LEU A 47 -13.91 -12.31 -0.74
CA LEU A 47 -12.50 -12.02 -0.51
C LEU A 47 -12.33 -10.75 0.34
N PHE A 48 -11.23 -10.67 1.06
CA PHE A 48 -10.83 -9.46 1.79
C PHE A 48 -9.32 -9.26 1.65
N ILE A 49 -8.91 -8.08 1.19
CA ILE A 49 -7.49 -7.71 1.19
C ILE A 49 -7.13 -7.16 2.57
N VAL A 50 -6.48 -7.99 3.36
CA VAL A 50 -6.11 -7.65 4.75
C VAL A 50 -4.87 -6.78 4.83
N GLU A 51 -4.06 -6.74 3.77
CA GLU A 51 -2.77 -6.06 3.76
C GLU A 51 -2.33 -5.73 2.33
N ASN A 52 -2.09 -4.46 2.06
CA ASN A 52 -1.44 -3.97 0.84
C ASN A 52 -0.87 -2.57 1.11
N GLY A 53 0.33 -2.26 0.68
CA GLY A 53 0.92 -0.97 1.00
C GLY A 53 2.24 -0.70 0.30
N PHE A 54 2.73 0.53 0.49
CA PHE A 54 3.91 1.05 -0.18
C PHE A 54 4.89 1.64 0.83
N GLY A 55 6.07 1.04 0.95
CA GLY A 55 7.16 1.57 1.75
C GLY A 55 7.99 2.58 0.98
N ALA A 56 8.18 3.78 1.54
CA ALA A 56 8.97 4.85 0.94
C ALA A 56 9.78 5.64 1.98
N ILE A 57 10.74 6.42 1.50
CA ILE A 57 11.45 7.41 2.33
C ILE A 57 10.68 8.73 2.23
N ASP A 58 9.86 8.99 3.23
CA ASP A 58 9.12 10.24 3.32
C ASP A 58 9.98 11.31 4.00
N LYS A 59 9.74 12.56 3.64
CA LYS A 59 10.43 13.73 4.22
C LYS A 59 9.42 14.70 4.78
N LEU A 60 9.67 15.15 6.00
CA LEU A 60 8.91 16.26 6.61
C LEU A 60 9.53 17.58 6.18
N THR A 61 8.71 18.51 5.72
CA THR A 61 9.13 19.89 5.44
C THR A 61 9.34 20.67 6.74
N PRO A 62 10.04 21.80 6.72
CA PRO A 62 10.17 22.67 7.90
C PRO A 62 8.82 23.14 8.47
N ASP A 63 7.80 23.26 7.62
CA ASP A 63 6.44 23.67 8.02
C ASP A 63 5.58 22.52 8.54
N GLY A 64 6.14 21.30 8.58
CA GLY A 64 5.47 20.11 9.11
C GLY A 64 4.55 19.42 8.12
N GLU A 65 4.74 19.63 6.83
CA GLU A 65 4.04 18.93 5.75
C GLU A 65 4.82 17.71 5.25
N CYS A 66 4.13 16.71 4.76
CA CYS A 66 4.74 15.52 4.16
C CYS A 66 4.04 15.19 2.85
N HIS A 67 4.73 15.50 1.75
CA HIS A 67 4.24 15.29 0.39
C HIS A 67 4.66 13.90 -0.08
N ASP A 68 3.68 13.02 -0.28
CA ASP A 68 3.87 11.63 -0.69
C ASP A 68 3.03 11.21 -1.92
N PRO A 69 3.14 11.93 -3.05
CA PRO A 69 2.35 11.64 -4.26
C PRO A 69 2.58 10.23 -4.79
N TYR A 70 3.78 9.68 -4.65
CA TYR A 70 4.12 8.30 -5.02
C TYR A 70 3.27 7.26 -4.27
N ARG A 71 2.88 7.52 -3.01
CA ARG A 71 1.99 6.65 -2.24
C ARG A 71 0.56 6.77 -2.74
N ILE A 72 0.14 7.99 -3.08
CA ILE A 72 -1.17 8.24 -3.69
C ILE A 72 -1.27 7.49 -5.03
N ASP A 73 -0.25 7.57 -5.88
CA ASP A 73 -0.24 6.93 -7.18
C ASP A 73 -0.26 5.40 -7.08
N TYR A 74 0.50 4.84 -6.12
CA TYR A 74 0.46 3.41 -5.81
C TYR A 74 -0.96 2.97 -5.40
N LEU A 75 -1.55 3.63 -4.42
CA LEU A 75 -2.88 3.28 -3.91
C LEU A 75 -3.95 3.47 -4.98
N ARG A 76 -3.90 4.59 -5.73
CA ARG A 76 -4.84 4.88 -6.81
C ARG A 76 -4.85 3.77 -7.85
N SER A 77 -3.68 3.37 -8.32
CA SER A 77 -3.56 2.34 -9.34
C SER A 77 -4.08 0.97 -8.86
N HIS A 78 -3.79 0.58 -7.62
CA HIS A 78 -4.27 -0.67 -7.03
C HIS A 78 -5.78 -0.64 -6.78
N ILE A 79 -6.32 0.45 -6.21
CA ILE A 79 -7.76 0.59 -5.97
C ILE A 79 -8.54 0.61 -7.30
N ALA A 80 -8.00 1.24 -8.34
CA ALA A 80 -8.60 1.20 -9.67
C ALA A 80 -8.71 -0.23 -10.21
N GLN A 81 -7.71 -1.07 -10.00
CA GLN A 81 -7.76 -2.47 -10.41
C GLN A 81 -8.68 -3.32 -9.52
N MET A 82 -8.77 -3.03 -8.23
CA MET A 82 -9.78 -3.65 -7.36
C MET A 82 -11.20 -3.32 -7.81
N LYS A 83 -11.45 -2.04 -8.15
CA LYS A 83 -12.75 -1.61 -8.68
C LYS A 83 -13.12 -2.39 -9.94
N LYS A 84 -12.18 -2.57 -10.86
CA LYS A 84 -12.39 -3.41 -12.05
C LYS A 84 -12.65 -4.87 -11.72
N ALA A 85 -11.93 -5.45 -10.75
CA ALA A 85 -12.19 -6.82 -10.33
C ALA A 85 -13.64 -7.01 -9.85
N VAL A 86 -14.20 -6.02 -9.15
CA VAL A 86 -15.59 -6.05 -8.68
C VAL A 86 -16.58 -5.78 -9.84
N GLU A 87 -16.36 -4.69 -10.59
CA GLU A 87 -17.34 -4.20 -11.56
C GLU A 87 -17.32 -4.96 -12.90
N GLU A 88 -16.14 -5.37 -13.36
CA GLU A 88 -15.97 -6.03 -14.66
C GLU A 88 -15.89 -7.56 -14.53
N ASP A 89 -15.22 -8.07 -13.47
CA ASP A 89 -14.96 -9.50 -13.31
C ASP A 89 -15.91 -10.17 -12.29
N GLY A 90 -16.74 -9.40 -11.59
CA GLY A 90 -17.75 -9.94 -10.68
C GLY A 90 -17.21 -10.51 -9.36
N VAL A 91 -16.00 -10.13 -8.96
CA VAL A 91 -15.39 -10.57 -7.69
C VAL A 91 -16.14 -10.01 -6.50
N ASP A 92 -16.56 -10.86 -5.57
CA ASP A 92 -17.13 -10.44 -4.28
C ASP A 92 -16.00 -10.03 -3.32
N LEU A 93 -15.61 -8.74 -3.39
CA LEU A 93 -14.57 -8.15 -2.55
C LEU A 93 -15.21 -7.36 -1.41
N MET A 94 -15.17 -7.90 -0.20
CA MET A 94 -15.77 -7.29 1.00
C MET A 94 -15.03 -6.05 1.51
N GLY A 95 -13.72 -5.95 1.27
CA GLY A 95 -12.96 -4.83 1.81
C GLY A 95 -11.46 -4.87 1.51
N TYR A 96 -10.83 -3.77 1.90
CA TYR A 96 -9.41 -3.50 1.69
C TYR A 96 -8.83 -2.75 2.89
N THR A 97 -7.71 -3.23 3.41
CA THR A 97 -6.95 -2.53 4.45
C THR A 97 -5.52 -2.27 3.96
N PRO A 98 -5.10 -1.00 3.89
CA PRO A 98 -3.72 -0.66 3.61
C PRO A 98 -2.79 -1.12 4.73
N TRP A 99 -1.55 -1.49 4.39
CA TRP A 99 -0.53 -1.76 5.38
C TRP A 99 -0.04 -0.47 6.04
N GLY A 100 -0.31 -0.35 7.35
CA GLY A 100 0.13 0.77 8.18
C GLY A 100 -0.70 2.04 7.98
N CYS A 101 -1.57 2.39 8.94
CA CYS A 101 -2.20 3.70 8.98
C CYS A 101 -1.26 4.78 9.54
N ILE A 102 -0.28 4.38 10.34
CA ILE A 102 0.75 5.22 10.97
C ILE A 102 2.10 4.63 10.59
N ASP A 103 3.12 5.47 10.41
CA ASP A 103 4.48 5.00 10.21
C ASP A 103 4.91 4.08 11.38
N LEU A 104 5.48 2.96 11.04
CA LEU A 104 5.87 1.91 11.97
C LEU A 104 7.26 1.38 11.62
N VAL A 105 7.86 0.63 12.52
CA VAL A 105 9.09 -0.10 12.24
C VAL A 105 8.78 -1.20 11.22
N SER A 106 9.52 -1.20 10.11
CA SER A 106 9.37 -2.25 9.10
C SER A 106 9.68 -3.61 9.70
N PHE A 107 8.74 -4.55 9.58
CA PHE A 107 8.89 -5.89 10.14
C PHE A 107 10.10 -6.63 9.55
N THR A 108 10.33 -6.52 8.24
CA THR A 108 11.38 -7.27 7.54
C THR A 108 12.76 -6.64 7.66
N THR A 109 12.85 -5.30 7.74
CA THR A 109 14.14 -4.59 7.71
C THR A 109 14.52 -3.98 9.06
N GLY A 110 13.59 -3.90 10.00
CA GLY A 110 13.83 -3.28 11.31
C GLY A 110 14.00 -1.76 11.26
N GLU A 111 13.57 -1.10 10.17
CA GLU A 111 13.82 0.31 9.88
C GLU A 111 12.57 1.16 10.00
N LEU A 112 12.66 2.32 10.65
CA LEU A 112 11.64 3.36 10.64
C LEU A 112 11.66 4.21 9.37
N LYS A 113 12.82 4.35 8.73
CA LYS A 113 12.95 5.13 7.50
C LYS A 113 12.12 4.57 6.34
N LYS A 114 11.78 3.27 6.36
CA LYS A 114 10.84 2.63 5.44
C LYS A 114 9.41 2.90 5.92
N ARG A 115 8.87 4.01 5.50
CA ARG A 115 7.58 4.52 5.97
C ARG A 115 6.43 4.01 5.12
N TYR A 116 5.36 3.57 5.78
CA TYR A 116 4.18 2.99 5.12
C TYR A 116 2.91 3.80 5.34
N GLY A 117 2.85 4.55 6.44
CA GLY A 117 1.62 5.14 6.96
C GLY A 117 1.11 6.35 6.19
N PHE A 118 -0.12 6.71 6.46
CA PHE A 118 -0.73 7.99 6.12
C PHE A 118 -0.36 9.10 7.12
N LEU A 119 0.13 8.68 8.30
CA LEU A 119 0.65 9.59 9.33
C LEU A 119 2.16 9.41 9.43
N TYR A 120 2.89 10.50 9.17
CA TYR A 120 4.32 10.57 9.42
C TYR A 120 4.58 10.59 10.92
N VAL A 121 5.48 9.76 11.40
CA VAL A 121 5.97 9.78 12.78
C VAL A 121 7.39 10.32 12.78
N ASP A 122 7.59 11.45 13.47
CA ASP A 122 8.92 12.06 13.62
C ASP A 122 9.80 11.22 14.56
N ARG A 123 10.28 10.10 14.04
CA ARG A 123 11.19 9.18 14.69
C ARG A 123 12.12 8.56 13.67
N ASN A 124 13.41 8.51 13.98
CA ASN A 124 14.45 7.97 13.12
C ASN A 124 15.00 6.64 13.68
N ASP A 125 15.74 5.92 12.84
CA ASP A 125 16.34 4.62 13.19
C ASP A 125 17.34 4.72 14.36
N ASP A 126 18.02 5.85 14.51
CA ASP A 126 18.94 6.14 15.61
C ASP A 126 18.24 6.53 16.93
N GLY A 127 16.91 6.52 16.93
CA GLY A 127 16.10 6.89 18.08
C GLY A 127 15.89 8.41 18.25
N SER A 128 16.42 9.26 17.39
CA SER A 128 16.15 10.70 17.37
C SER A 128 14.74 11.02 16.85
N GLY A 129 14.30 12.26 17.06
CA GLY A 129 12.98 12.74 16.66
C GLY A 129 12.05 12.97 17.85
N SER A 130 11.00 13.76 17.64
CA SER A 130 10.07 14.21 18.68
C SER A 130 8.95 13.20 18.99
N GLY A 131 8.72 12.22 18.13
CA GLY A 131 7.58 11.32 18.18
C GLY A 131 6.25 11.96 17.76
N LYS A 132 6.25 13.24 17.35
CA LYS A 132 5.06 13.92 16.83
C LYS A 132 4.57 13.24 15.55
N ARG A 133 3.26 13.36 15.31
CA ARG A 133 2.59 12.79 14.15
C ARG A 133 2.06 13.88 13.25
N TYR A 134 2.25 13.72 11.94
CA TYR A 134 1.84 14.67 10.92
C TYR A 134 1.04 13.94 9.85
N ARG A 135 -0.06 14.52 9.40
CA ARG A 135 -0.84 13.95 8.29
C ARG A 135 -0.10 14.19 6.99
N LYS A 136 0.04 13.14 6.18
CA LYS A 136 0.61 13.23 4.84
C LYS A 136 -0.45 13.63 3.82
N ASP A 137 -0.06 13.98 2.60
CA ASP A 137 -1.01 14.25 1.52
C ASP A 137 -1.91 13.04 1.24
N SER A 138 -1.34 11.84 1.28
CA SER A 138 -2.07 10.59 1.13
C SER A 138 -3.17 10.39 2.18
N PHE A 139 -3.05 10.95 3.38
CA PHE A 139 -4.09 10.91 4.40
C PHE A 139 -5.39 11.58 3.91
N PHE A 140 -5.27 12.79 3.39
CA PHE A 140 -6.43 13.56 2.93
C PHE A 140 -7.01 12.96 1.65
N TRP A 141 -6.15 12.52 0.76
CA TRP A 141 -6.57 11.84 -0.46
C TRP A 141 -7.34 10.54 -0.13
N PHE A 142 -6.80 9.67 0.72
CA PHE A 142 -7.46 8.41 1.08
C PHE A 142 -8.74 8.60 1.88
N GLN A 143 -8.80 9.62 2.75
CA GLN A 143 -10.03 10.03 3.41
C GLN A 143 -11.13 10.36 2.38
N ASN A 144 -10.78 11.05 1.29
CA ASN A 144 -11.71 11.35 0.21
C ASN A 144 -12.15 10.09 -0.55
N VAL A 145 -11.21 9.18 -0.84
CA VAL A 145 -11.51 7.88 -1.46
C VAL A 145 -12.54 7.10 -0.64
N ILE A 146 -12.33 7.00 0.68
CA ILE A 146 -13.27 6.33 1.58
C ILE A 146 -14.64 7.01 1.57
N ARG A 147 -14.67 8.35 1.70
CA ARG A 147 -15.92 9.13 1.73
C ARG A 147 -16.73 8.97 0.46
N THR A 148 -16.10 8.81 -0.68
CA THR A 148 -16.75 8.67 -1.99
C THR A 148 -16.90 7.21 -2.42
N ASN A 149 -16.57 6.26 -1.55
CA ASN A 149 -16.60 4.83 -1.89
C ASN A 149 -15.82 4.50 -3.18
N GLY A 150 -14.64 5.13 -3.36
CA GLY A 150 -13.78 4.90 -4.52
C GLY A 150 -14.17 5.62 -5.80
N GLU A 151 -15.15 6.53 -5.76
CA GLU A 151 -15.52 7.33 -6.94
C GLU A 151 -14.47 8.42 -7.25
N ALA A 152 -13.81 8.97 -6.23
CA ALA A 152 -12.79 9.99 -6.37
C ALA A 152 -11.38 9.39 -6.16
N LEU A 153 -10.83 8.81 -7.22
CA LEU A 153 -9.46 8.26 -7.25
C LEU A 153 -8.44 9.26 -7.82
#